data_a4539abe378c218e632ac466977535c0
#
_entry.id   a4539abe378c218e632ac466977535c0
#
_cell.length_a   1.000
_cell.length_b   1.000
_cell.length_c   1.000
_cell.angle_alpha   90.00
_cell.angle_beta   90.00
_cell.angle_gamma   90.00
#
_symmetry.space_group_name_H-M   'P 1'
#
loop_
_entity.id
_entity.type
_entity.pdbx_description
1 polymer ?
#
loop_
_entity_poly.entity_id
_entity_poly.type
_entity_poly.pdbx_seq_one_letter_code
_entity_poly.pdbx_strand_id
1 'polypeptide(L)'
;MRALQFSEYGSPEVLTWRDAPLPHAGAGEIRITVRAASVNPLDWKILSGAMSGGQPLAGPGYLGFDAAGVVDELGEGVSGVSVGDEVFGRGQNTQAERAVLNAWAVKPSSIDWAVAAAAGVTGETSERGLRLLDVKSGETIFIDGGAGGVGAVAVQMAAVRGARVIASSSEANHGYLREIGAIPVLYGEGVGGRVRAAAGGRVDAVFDVAGKTPVEELVSLVSEPSQVVSIANFAAGQAGARVTGGGADSKPMEAMAEVAGLLAENKLVIKVQTFPFDRAVEAYRISQAGHVRGKLVLIP
;
A
#
# COMPACT_ATOMS: atom_id res chain seq x y z
N MET A 1 21.56 15.90 -3.82
CA MET A 1 21.23 14.65 -3.13
C MET A 1 21.26 13.49 -4.10
N ARG A 2 21.24 12.24 -3.61
CA ARG A 2 21.10 11.06 -4.48
C ARG A 2 19.67 10.52 -4.44
N ALA A 3 19.21 9.99 -5.59
CA ALA A 3 17.90 9.37 -5.74
C ALA A 3 17.95 8.19 -6.71
N LEU A 4 17.01 7.27 -6.59
CA LEU A 4 16.81 6.20 -7.55
C LEU A 4 16.10 6.78 -8.78
N GLN A 5 16.73 6.62 -9.95
CA GLN A 5 16.30 7.24 -11.22
C GLN A 5 16.31 6.24 -12.36
N PHE A 6 15.53 6.54 -13.38
CA PHE A 6 15.59 5.89 -14.69
C PHE A 6 15.49 6.92 -15.81
N SER A 7 16.20 6.69 -16.93
CA SER A 7 16.21 7.56 -18.10
C SER A 7 15.43 7.00 -19.29
N GLU A 8 14.95 5.79 -19.19
CA GLU A 8 14.10 5.09 -20.16
C GLU A 8 13.17 4.14 -19.43
N TYR A 9 12.00 3.90 -20.00
CA TYR A 9 11.12 2.84 -19.50
C TYR A 9 11.73 1.47 -19.74
N GLY A 10 11.53 0.55 -18.80
CA GLY A 10 12.08 -0.80 -18.95
C GLY A 10 11.91 -1.67 -17.73
N SER A 11 12.76 -2.68 -17.68
CA SER A 11 12.89 -3.59 -16.56
C SER A 11 13.65 -2.93 -15.37
N PRO A 12 13.68 -3.53 -14.19
CA PRO A 12 14.39 -2.96 -13.04
C PRO A 12 15.86 -2.60 -13.28
N GLU A 13 16.49 -3.19 -14.29
CA GLU A 13 17.89 -2.98 -14.65
C GLU A 13 18.20 -1.56 -15.12
N VAL A 14 17.20 -0.79 -15.56
CA VAL A 14 17.38 0.61 -15.95
C VAL A 14 17.47 1.56 -14.74
N LEU A 15 17.19 1.06 -13.53
CA LEU A 15 17.29 1.85 -12.29
C LEU A 15 18.74 2.13 -11.92
N THR A 16 19.02 3.38 -11.59
CA THR A 16 20.35 3.84 -11.19
C THR A 16 20.25 4.79 -9.99
N TRP A 17 21.20 4.66 -9.05
CA TRP A 17 21.33 5.56 -7.91
C TRP A 17 22.27 6.72 -8.27
N ARG A 18 21.73 7.91 -8.55
CA ARG A 18 22.46 9.07 -9.10
C ARG A 18 22.10 10.36 -8.37
N ASP A 19 22.92 11.38 -8.64
CA ASP A 19 22.66 12.74 -8.19
C ASP A 19 21.35 13.31 -8.78
N ALA A 20 20.61 13.97 -7.92
CA ALA A 20 19.34 14.60 -8.21
C ALA A 20 19.24 15.97 -7.53
N PRO A 21 18.42 16.90 -8.04
CA PRO A 21 18.10 18.14 -7.35
C PRO A 21 17.54 17.88 -5.95
N LEU A 22 17.86 18.77 -5.00
CA LEU A 22 17.24 18.74 -3.68
C LEU A 22 15.78 19.23 -3.81
N PRO A 23 14.77 18.45 -3.39
CA PRO A 23 13.40 18.94 -3.38
C PRO A 23 13.18 19.89 -2.22
N HIS A 24 12.18 20.79 -2.34
CA HIS A 24 11.73 21.67 -1.29
C HIS A 24 10.27 21.39 -0.94
N ALA A 25 9.93 21.52 0.34
CA ALA A 25 8.57 21.39 0.82
C ALA A 25 7.70 22.56 0.33
N GLY A 26 6.63 22.25 -0.39
CA GLY A 26 5.60 23.19 -0.77
C GLY A 26 4.65 23.53 0.39
N ALA A 27 3.67 24.40 0.14
CA ALA A 27 2.64 24.71 1.14
C ALA A 27 1.89 23.43 1.58
N GLY A 28 1.80 23.21 2.88
CA GLY A 28 1.17 22.02 3.46
C GLY A 28 1.99 20.72 3.33
N GLU A 29 3.26 20.79 2.96
CA GLU A 29 4.16 19.65 2.81
C GLU A 29 5.32 19.71 3.79
N ILE A 30 5.95 18.57 4.04
CA ILE A 30 7.20 18.50 4.80
C ILE A 30 8.27 17.81 3.97
N ARG A 31 9.54 18.17 4.15
CA ARG A 31 10.66 17.41 3.65
C ARG A 31 11.30 16.62 4.77
N ILE A 32 11.73 15.41 4.45
CA ILE A 32 12.40 14.50 5.39
C ILE A 32 13.78 14.08 4.87
N THR A 33 14.69 13.85 5.80
CA THR A 33 15.85 13.00 5.59
C THR A 33 15.37 11.55 5.67
N VAL A 34 15.38 10.85 4.55
CA VAL A 34 14.84 9.50 4.43
C VAL A 34 15.69 8.50 5.23
N ARG A 35 15.04 7.65 6.01
CA ARG A 35 15.61 6.51 6.74
C ARG A 35 15.16 5.18 6.17
N ALA A 36 14.01 5.15 5.51
CA ALA A 36 13.50 4.02 4.78
C ALA A 36 12.46 4.48 3.75
N ALA A 37 12.37 3.82 2.60
CA ALA A 37 11.35 4.04 1.57
C ALA A 37 10.83 2.71 1.06
N SER A 38 9.52 2.57 0.85
CA SER A 38 8.98 1.28 0.43
C SER A 38 8.92 1.12 -1.09
N VAL A 39 8.87 -0.14 -1.55
CA VAL A 39 8.62 -0.51 -2.95
C VAL A 39 7.18 -0.96 -3.09
N ASN A 40 6.47 -0.37 -4.05
CA ASN A 40 5.07 -0.66 -4.36
C ASN A 40 4.92 -1.24 -5.76
N PRO A 41 3.89 -2.05 -6.04
CA PRO A 41 3.60 -2.49 -7.42
C PRO A 41 3.41 -1.33 -8.40
N LEU A 42 2.98 -0.16 -7.93
CA LEU A 42 2.84 1.05 -8.74
C LEU A 42 4.20 1.51 -9.28
N ASP A 43 5.27 1.42 -8.51
CA ASP A 43 6.61 1.83 -8.90
C ASP A 43 7.07 1.13 -10.17
N TRP A 44 7.02 -0.21 -10.21
CA TRP A 44 7.46 -0.93 -11.40
C TRP A 44 6.48 -0.86 -12.57
N LYS A 45 5.18 -0.59 -12.34
CA LYS A 45 4.22 -0.28 -13.42
C LYS A 45 4.56 1.05 -14.08
N ILE A 46 5.00 2.05 -13.32
CA ILE A 46 5.50 3.32 -13.87
C ILE A 46 6.82 3.06 -14.60
N LEU A 47 7.77 2.38 -13.96
CA LEU A 47 9.07 2.05 -14.55
C LEU A 47 8.97 1.33 -15.89
N SER A 48 8.03 0.40 -16.03
CA SER A 48 7.78 -0.34 -17.27
C SER A 48 7.14 0.48 -18.38
N GLY A 49 6.69 1.70 -18.11
CA GLY A 49 5.93 2.52 -19.05
C GLY A 49 4.45 2.12 -19.19
N ALA A 50 3.98 1.13 -18.44
CA ALA A 50 2.57 0.68 -18.53
C ALA A 50 1.56 1.79 -18.19
N MET A 51 2.00 2.84 -17.49
CA MET A 51 1.18 3.97 -17.11
C MET A 51 1.49 5.25 -17.89
N SER A 52 2.38 5.19 -18.91
CA SER A 52 2.80 6.35 -19.69
C SER A 52 1.76 6.82 -20.71
N GLY A 53 0.75 6.01 -21.02
CA GLY A 53 -0.17 6.24 -22.13
C GLY A 53 0.55 6.29 -23.50
N GLY A 54 1.72 5.64 -23.62
CA GLY A 54 2.56 5.66 -24.82
C GLY A 54 3.45 6.90 -24.95
N GLN A 55 3.46 7.78 -23.95
CA GLN A 55 4.29 8.99 -23.98
C GLN A 55 5.73 8.66 -23.55
N PRO A 56 6.76 9.23 -24.24
CA PRO A 56 8.13 9.10 -23.81
C PRO A 56 8.38 9.87 -22.49
N LEU A 57 9.47 9.53 -21.81
CA LEU A 57 9.93 10.32 -20.67
C LEU A 57 10.35 11.72 -21.11
N ALA A 58 9.87 12.75 -20.41
CA ALA A 58 10.28 14.14 -20.64
C ALA A 58 11.62 14.49 -19.96
N GLY A 59 12.13 13.61 -19.11
CA GLY A 59 13.36 13.76 -18.33
C GLY A 59 13.58 12.54 -17.43
N PRO A 60 14.53 12.59 -16.48
CA PRO A 60 14.71 11.48 -15.54
C PRO A 60 13.43 11.17 -14.76
N GLY A 61 13.02 9.89 -14.74
CA GLY A 61 11.93 9.42 -13.91
C GLY A 61 12.43 9.08 -12.50
N TYR A 62 11.58 9.28 -11.50
CA TYR A 62 11.81 8.97 -10.09
C TYR A 62 10.69 8.10 -9.56
N LEU A 63 10.95 7.37 -8.49
CA LEU A 63 10.04 6.39 -7.92
C LEU A 63 9.87 6.55 -6.41
N GLY A 64 8.89 5.83 -5.88
CA GLY A 64 8.56 5.83 -4.45
C GLY A 64 7.38 6.74 -4.12
N PHE A 65 6.50 6.21 -3.27
CA PHE A 65 5.24 6.88 -2.87
C PHE A 65 5.07 6.93 -1.36
N ASP A 66 5.96 6.31 -0.60
CA ASP A 66 5.95 6.33 0.86
C ASP A 66 7.36 6.20 1.42
N ALA A 67 7.58 6.86 2.54
CA ALA A 67 8.85 6.84 3.25
C ALA A 67 8.65 7.12 4.74
N ALA A 68 9.69 6.85 5.51
CA ALA A 68 9.86 7.29 6.88
C ALA A 68 11.22 7.95 7.05
N GLY A 69 11.28 8.98 7.89
CA GLY A 69 12.48 9.76 8.09
C GLY A 69 12.33 10.86 9.12
N VAL A 70 13.32 11.71 9.19
CA VAL A 70 13.37 12.85 10.10
C VAL A 70 13.06 14.13 9.32
N VAL A 71 12.14 14.94 9.83
CA VAL A 71 11.77 16.22 9.22
C VAL A 71 12.97 17.17 9.22
N ASP A 72 13.28 17.75 8.07
CA ASP A 72 14.36 18.73 7.90
C ASP A 72 13.90 20.06 7.27
N GLU A 73 12.67 20.11 6.72
CA GLU A 73 12.07 21.34 6.19
C GLU A 73 10.54 21.28 6.35
N LEU A 74 9.95 22.42 6.72
CA LEU A 74 8.49 22.60 6.79
C LEU A 74 8.05 23.58 5.72
N GLY A 75 7.03 23.21 4.95
CA GLY A 75 6.36 24.12 4.03
C GLY A 75 5.44 25.10 4.74
N GLU A 76 4.97 26.11 4.01
CA GLU A 76 4.05 27.10 4.54
C GLU A 76 2.74 26.45 5.03
N GLY A 77 2.23 26.91 6.18
CA GLY A 77 0.98 26.44 6.77
C GLY A 77 1.05 25.09 7.48
N VAL A 78 2.21 24.42 7.53
CA VAL A 78 2.39 23.17 8.26
C VAL A 78 2.34 23.44 9.77
N SER A 79 1.61 22.57 10.48
CA SER A 79 1.49 22.61 11.94
C SER A 79 1.43 21.18 12.52
N GLY A 80 1.65 21.06 13.83
CA GLY A 80 1.58 19.77 14.53
C GLY A 80 2.80 18.88 14.34
N VAL A 81 3.86 19.37 13.65
CA VAL A 81 5.13 18.70 13.46
C VAL A 81 6.25 19.74 13.45
N SER A 82 7.46 19.35 13.83
CA SER A 82 8.65 20.21 13.92
C SER A 82 9.84 19.59 13.19
N VAL A 83 10.80 20.44 12.79
CA VAL A 83 12.10 19.94 12.31
C VAL A 83 12.75 19.11 13.41
N GLY A 84 13.21 17.93 13.05
CA GLY A 84 13.76 16.93 13.98
C GLY A 84 12.78 15.82 14.36
N ASP A 85 11.48 15.96 14.10
CA ASP A 85 10.51 14.92 14.39
C ASP A 85 10.68 13.71 13.48
N GLU A 86 10.49 12.52 14.05
CA GLU A 86 10.46 11.26 13.32
C GLU A 86 9.04 11.02 12.78
N VAL A 87 8.93 10.87 11.45
CA VAL A 87 7.65 10.74 10.77
C VAL A 87 7.68 9.61 9.74
N PHE A 88 6.49 9.18 9.33
CA PHE A 88 6.28 8.36 8.15
C PHE A 88 5.07 8.87 7.39
N GLY A 89 5.00 8.55 6.11
CA GLY A 89 3.86 9.01 5.34
C GLY A 89 3.96 8.77 3.85
N ARG A 90 3.14 9.51 3.11
CA ARG A 90 3.03 9.46 1.66
C ARG A 90 3.63 10.70 1.02
N GLY A 91 4.23 10.50 -0.14
CA GLY A 91 4.80 11.55 -0.97
C GLY A 91 4.99 11.08 -2.39
N GLN A 92 5.87 11.73 -3.10
CA GLN A 92 6.33 11.33 -4.43
C GLN A 92 7.85 11.32 -4.46
N ASN A 93 8.42 10.43 -5.31
CA ASN A 93 9.87 10.33 -5.49
C ASN A 93 10.62 10.05 -4.18
N THR A 94 10.01 9.20 -3.33
CA THR A 94 10.49 8.99 -1.97
C THR A 94 11.71 8.07 -1.87
N GLN A 95 12.08 7.39 -2.95
CA GLN A 95 13.27 6.54 -3.00
C GLN A 95 14.53 7.38 -3.28
N ALA A 96 14.88 8.22 -2.30
CA ALA A 96 15.94 9.22 -2.36
C ALA A 96 16.50 9.52 -0.96
N GLU A 97 17.61 10.25 -0.86
CA GLU A 97 18.16 10.72 0.43
C GLU A 97 17.26 11.76 1.12
N ARG A 98 16.49 12.52 0.33
CA ARG A 98 15.50 13.50 0.79
C ARG A 98 14.22 13.30 0.01
N ALA A 99 13.10 13.40 0.68
CA ALA A 99 11.78 13.28 0.07
C ALA A 99 10.80 14.29 0.66
N VAL A 100 9.83 14.69 -0.16
CA VAL A 100 8.71 15.53 0.27
C VAL A 100 7.51 14.63 0.54
N LEU A 101 6.90 14.80 1.71
CA LEU A 101 5.66 14.13 2.08
C LEU A 101 4.52 15.15 2.09
N ASN A 102 3.39 14.75 1.52
CA ASN A 102 2.15 15.51 1.49
C ASN A 102 1.09 14.98 2.47
N ALA A 103 1.38 13.86 3.12
CA ALA A 103 0.61 13.33 4.23
C ALA A 103 1.52 12.50 5.14
N TRP A 104 1.41 12.70 6.45
CA TRP A 104 2.30 12.06 7.42
C TRP A 104 1.63 11.85 8.78
N ALA A 105 2.28 11.05 9.60
CA ALA A 105 2.07 10.98 11.04
C ALA A 105 3.41 10.88 11.76
N VAL A 106 3.45 11.25 13.02
CA VAL A 106 4.61 11.01 13.89
C VAL A 106 4.80 9.52 14.03
N LYS A 107 6.05 9.06 13.81
CA LYS A 107 6.40 7.66 13.93
C LYS A 107 6.38 7.24 15.41
N PRO A 108 5.60 6.21 15.79
CA PRO A 108 5.71 5.65 17.13
C PRO A 108 7.15 5.22 17.44
N SER A 109 7.65 5.56 18.62
CA SER A 109 9.04 5.24 19.01
C SER A 109 9.33 3.74 19.07
N SER A 110 8.30 2.92 19.28
CA SER A 110 8.39 1.45 19.31
C SER A 110 8.51 0.80 17.93
N ILE A 111 8.37 1.56 16.84
CA ILE A 111 8.34 1.02 15.47
C ILE A 111 9.64 1.34 14.74
N ASP A 112 10.21 0.33 14.07
CA ASP A 112 11.38 0.49 13.22
C ASP A 112 11.07 1.32 11.97
N TRP A 113 12.09 1.99 11.41
CA TRP A 113 11.99 2.80 10.20
C TRP A 113 11.42 2.04 9.01
N ALA A 114 11.81 0.77 8.84
CA ALA A 114 11.34 -0.06 7.74
C ALA A 114 9.84 -0.36 7.86
N VAL A 115 9.34 -0.66 9.06
CA VAL A 115 7.92 -0.88 9.32
C VAL A 115 7.13 0.41 9.09
N ALA A 116 7.64 1.54 9.58
CA ALA A 116 7.03 2.85 9.40
C ALA A 116 6.92 3.22 7.91
N ALA A 117 7.99 3.07 7.13
CA ALA A 117 7.98 3.34 5.69
C ALA A 117 7.00 2.43 4.92
N ALA A 118 6.85 1.17 5.36
CA ALA A 118 5.92 0.21 4.76
C ALA A 118 4.44 0.57 4.98
N ALA A 119 4.14 1.41 5.97
CA ALA A 119 2.79 1.72 6.41
C ALA A 119 2.10 2.83 5.59
N GLY A 120 2.85 3.68 4.88
CA GLY A 120 2.30 4.86 4.20
C GLY A 120 1.24 4.52 3.14
N VAL A 121 1.65 3.94 2.03
CA VAL A 121 0.73 3.57 0.93
C VAL A 121 -0.21 2.43 1.36
N THR A 122 0.30 1.43 2.07
CA THR A 122 -0.54 0.28 2.46
C THR A 122 -1.63 0.68 3.43
N GLY A 123 -1.31 1.54 4.40
CA GLY A 123 -2.26 2.04 5.39
C GLY A 123 -3.37 2.88 4.76
N GLU A 124 -3.00 3.90 3.97
CA GLU A 124 -3.98 4.75 3.30
C GLU A 124 -4.88 3.95 2.35
N THR A 125 -4.30 3.06 1.57
CA THR A 125 -5.07 2.27 0.60
C THR A 125 -6.02 1.30 1.29
N SER A 126 -5.61 0.71 2.42
CA SER A 126 -6.46 -0.17 3.22
C SER A 126 -7.59 0.60 3.91
N GLU A 127 -7.27 1.74 4.55
CA GLU A 127 -8.27 2.62 5.17
C GLU A 127 -9.31 3.05 4.13
N ARG A 128 -8.87 3.58 3.01
CA ARG A 128 -9.74 4.04 1.92
C ARG A 128 -10.67 2.95 1.40
N GLY A 129 -10.14 1.74 1.15
CA GLY A 129 -10.96 0.60 0.70
C GLY A 129 -12.01 0.20 1.74
N LEU A 130 -11.63 0.06 2.99
CA LEU A 130 -12.53 -0.31 4.09
C LEU A 130 -13.57 0.78 4.39
N ARG A 131 -13.20 2.05 4.28
CA ARG A 131 -14.11 3.19 4.45
C ARG A 131 -15.13 3.29 3.30
N LEU A 132 -14.71 3.07 2.06
CA LEU A 132 -15.62 3.05 0.90
C LEU A 132 -16.62 1.88 0.98
N LEU A 133 -16.21 0.76 1.58
CA LEU A 133 -17.08 -0.38 1.85
C LEU A 133 -17.97 -0.18 3.09
N ASP A 134 -17.68 0.84 3.89
CA ASP A 134 -18.38 1.13 5.16
C ASP A 134 -18.43 -0.08 6.10
N VAL A 135 -17.30 -0.81 6.19
CA VAL A 135 -17.19 -2.08 6.94
C VAL A 135 -17.44 -1.85 8.43
N LYS A 136 -18.38 -2.58 8.99
CA LYS A 136 -18.85 -2.47 10.38
C LYS A 136 -18.56 -3.72 11.21
N SER A 137 -18.63 -3.55 12.51
CA SER A 137 -18.52 -4.66 13.45
C SER A 137 -19.63 -5.70 13.22
N GLY A 138 -19.24 -6.97 13.21
CA GLY A 138 -20.13 -8.10 12.95
C GLY A 138 -20.32 -8.50 11.51
N GLU A 139 -19.95 -7.62 10.56
CA GLU A 139 -20.02 -7.93 9.13
C GLU A 139 -18.89 -8.90 8.70
N THR A 140 -19.15 -9.63 7.63
CA THR A 140 -18.16 -10.52 7.01
C THR A 140 -17.61 -9.88 5.74
N ILE A 141 -16.29 -9.64 5.69
CA ILE A 141 -15.60 -9.12 4.52
C ILE A 141 -14.70 -10.19 3.89
N PHE A 142 -14.69 -10.26 2.56
CA PHE A 142 -13.69 -10.99 1.80
C PHE A 142 -12.61 -10.04 1.28
N ILE A 143 -11.34 -10.33 1.56
CA ILE A 143 -10.17 -9.59 1.06
C ILE A 143 -9.43 -10.48 0.07
N ASP A 144 -9.49 -10.17 -1.23
CA ASP A 144 -8.78 -10.90 -2.26
C ASP A 144 -7.32 -10.43 -2.35
N GLY A 145 -6.38 -11.35 -2.00
CA GLY A 145 -4.94 -11.03 -1.92
C GLY A 145 -4.46 -10.64 -0.51
N GLY A 146 -5.03 -11.24 0.53
CA GLY A 146 -4.81 -10.86 1.94
C GLY A 146 -3.38 -11.00 2.48
N ALA A 147 -2.46 -11.72 1.82
CA ALA A 147 -1.08 -11.88 2.29
C ALA A 147 -0.11 -10.81 1.75
N GLY A 148 -0.53 -10.03 0.76
CA GLY A 148 0.25 -8.93 0.18
C GLY A 148 0.30 -7.69 1.08
N GLY A 149 1.03 -6.64 0.65
CA GLY A 149 1.22 -5.44 1.45
C GLY A 149 -0.09 -4.77 1.89
N VAL A 150 -0.94 -4.39 0.94
CA VAL A 150 -2.25 -3.77 1.25
C VAL A 150 -3.18 -4.77 1.91
N GLY A 151 -3.26 -6.00 1.39
CA GLY A 151 -4.19 -7.01 1.91
C GLY A 151 -3.94 -7.34 3.38
N ALA A 152 -2.68 -7.50 3.79
CA ALA A 152 -2.34 -7.83 5.18
C ALA A 152 -2.67 -6.68 6.16
N VAL A 153 -2.53 -5.43 5.73
CA VAL A 153 -2.94 -4.27 6.51
C VAL A 153 -4.47 -4.20 6.59
N ALA A 154 -5.16 -4.38 5.45
CA ALA A 154 -6.62 -4.36 5.40
C ALA A 154 -7.25 -5.46 6.26
N VAL A 155 -6.68 -6.68 6.29
CA VAL A 155 -7.13 -7.78 7.17
C VAL A 155 -7.13 -7.33 8.62
N GLN A 156 -6.02 -6.78 9.09
CA GLN A 156 -5.87 -6.36 10.48
C GLN A 156 -6.78 -5.18 10.82
N MET A 157 -6.86 -4.17 9.96
CA MET A 157 -7.74 -3.01 10.18
C MET A 157 -9.21 -3.43 10.22
N ALA A 158 -9.65 -4.34 9.33
CA ALA A 158 -11.00 -4.87 9.34
C ALA A 158 -11.30 -5.68 10.61
N ALA A 159 -10.34 -6.51 11.05
CA ALA A 159 -10.47 -7.26 12.30
C ALA A 159 -10.55 -6.34 13.52
N VAL A 160 -9.75 -5.26 13.58
CA VAL A 160 -9.83 -4.24 14.64
C VAL A 160 -11.19 -3.53 14.65
N ARG A 161 -11.80 -3.32 13.47
CA ARG A 161 -13.17 -2.78 13.34
C ARG A 161 -14.26 -3.78 13.75
N GLY A 162 -13.88 -5.02 14.13
CA GLY A 162 -14.79 -6.07 14.57
C GLY A 162 -15.43 -6.86 13.43
N ALA A 163 -14.94 -6.75 12.21
CA ALA A 163 -15.42 -7.54 11.09
C ALA A 163 -14.86 -8.98 11.14
N ARG A 164 -15.64 -9.93 10.64
CA ARG A 164 -15.17 -11.29 10.34
C ARG A 164 -14.45 -11.28 8.99
N VAL A 165 -13.16 -11.55 8.97
CA VAL A 165 -12.36 -11.43 7.76
C VAL A 165 -12.09 -12.80 7.14
N ILE A 166 -12.43 -12.96 5.87
CA ILE A 166 -12.02 -14.07 5.00
C ILE A 166 -11.00 -13.50 4.03
N ALA A 167 -9.87 -14.18 3.80
CA ALA A 167 -8.85 -13.64 2.91
C ALA A 167 -8.23 -14.73 2.02
N SER A 168 -8.01 -14.40 0.74
CA SER A 168 -7.37 -15.31 -0.20
C SER A 168 -5.85 -15.18 -0.17
N SER A 169 -5.15 -16.31 -0.28
CA SER A 169 -3.71 -16.38 -0.52
C SER A 169 -3.30 -17.77 -1.04
N SER A 170 -1.99 -17.97 -1.29
CA SER A 170 -1.43 -19.31 -1.45
C SER A 170 -1.49 -20.07 -0.12
N GLU A 171 -1.53 -21.40 -0.18
CA GLU A 171 -1.58 -22.26 1.01
C GLU A 171 -0.42 -21.99 1.98
N ALA A 172 0.77 -21.70 1.45
CA ALA A 172 1.95 -21.36 2.25
C ALA A 172 1.77 -20.10 3.14
N ASN A 173 0.77 -19.26 2.82
CA ASN A 173 0.45 -18.05 3.58
C ASN A 173 -0.75 -18.21 4.51
N HIS A 174 -1.42 -19.36 4.54
CA HIS A 174 -2.60 -19.58 5.38
C HIS A 174 -2.31 -19.44 6.88
N GLY A 175 -1.14 -19.91 7.34
CA GLY A 175 -0.68 -19.69 8.71
C GLY A 175 -0.61 -18.21 9.05
N TYR A 176 0.06 -17.45 8.20
CA TYR A 176 0.19 -16.00 8.36
C TYR A 176 -1.17 -15.27 8.37
N LEU A 177 -2.09 -15.64 7.48
CA LEU A 177 -3.43 -15.03 7.48
C LEU A 177 -4.19 -15.26 8.79
N ARG A 178 -4.07 -16.48 9.39
CA ARG A 178 -4.66 -16.75 10.72
C ARG A 178 -4.02 -15.93 11.82
N GLU A 179 -2.69 -15.77 11.79
CA GLU A 179 -1.95 -14.95 12.76
C GLU A 179 -2.45 -13.50 12.77
N ILE A 180 -2.80 -12.95 11.60
CA ILE A 180 -3.26 -11.55 11.46
C ILE A 180 -4.80 -11.40 11.51
N GLY A 181 -5.54 -12.46 11.84
CA GLY A 181 -6.96 -12.40 12.15
C GLY A 181 -7.92 -12.78 11.00
N ALA A 182 -7.45 -13.41 9.93
CA ALA A 182 -8.31 -13.85 8.84
C ALA A 182 -8.55 -15.36 8.82
N ILE A 183 -9.69 -15.76 8.27
CA ILE A 183 -9.97 -17.12 7.82
C ILE A 183 -9.39 -17.26 6.41
N PRO A 184 -8.35 -18.07 6.20
CA PRO A 184 -7.70 -18.19 4.91
C PRO A 184 -8.49 -19.07 3.95
N VAL A 185 -8.51 -18.68 2.67
CA VAL A 185 -8.96 -19.51 1.56
C VAL A 185 -7.92 -19.52 0.44
N LEU A 186 -7.84 -20.60 -0.31
CA LEU A 186 -6.92 -20.67 -1.45
C LEU A 186 -7.43 -19.74 -2.56
N TYR A 187 -6.54 -18.96 -3.16
CA TYR A 187 -6.86 -18.11 -4.32
C TYR A 187 -7.05 -18.94 -5.61
N GLY A 188 -7.44 -18.30 -6.72
CA GLY A 188 -7.57 -18.90 -8.04
C GLY A 188 -8.94 -19.53 -8.27
N GLU A 189 -9.05 -20.32 -9.32
CA GLU A 189 -10.32 -20.91 -9.80
C GLU A 189 -11.18 -21.46 -8.66
N GLY A 190 -12.46 -21.08 -8.63
CA GLY A 190 -13.43 -21.49 -7.60
C GLY A 190 -13.24 -20.82 -6.23
N VAL A 191 -12.50 -19.71 -6.14
CA VAL A 191 -12.33 -18.96 -4.88
C VAL A 191 -13.68 -18.53 -4.29
N GLY A 192 -14.63 -18.13 -5.12
CA GLY A 192 -15.96 -17.74 -4.68
C GLY A 192 -16.72 -18.85 -3.95
N GLY A 193 -16.59 -20.10 -4.41
CA GLY A 193 -17.15 -21.27 -3.71
C GLY A 193 -16.52 -21.47 -2.33
N ARG A 194 -15.20 -21.33 -2.21
CA ARG A 194 -14.48 -21.44 -0.94
C ARG A 194 -14.85 -20.32 0.03
N VAL A 195 -15.01 -19.09 -0.50
CA VAL A 195 -15.46 -17.94 0.31
C VAL A 195 -16.88 -18.18 0.85
N ARG A 196 -17.84 -18.60 0.02
CA ARG A 196 -19.21 -18.94 0.46
C ARG A 196 -19.20 -20.04 1.52
N ALA A 197 -18.41 -21.09 1.34
CA ALA A 197 -18.29 -22.14 2.34
C ALA A 197 -17.73 -21.62 3.67
N ALA A 198 -16.70 -20.77 3.63
CA ALA A 198 -16.13 -20.17 4.82
C ALA A 198 -17.05 -19.15 5.50
N ALA A 199 -17.84 -18.40 4.72
CA ALA A 199 -18.80 -17.41 5.23
C ALA A 199 -20.09 -18.06 5.75
N GLY A 200 -20.47 -19.21 5.24
CA GLY A 200 -21.80 -19.81 5.43
C GLY A 200 -22.84 -19.19 4.50
N GLY A 201 -22.42 -18.57 3.40
CA GLY A 201 -23.28 -17.88 2.44
C GLY A 201 -22.56 -16.74 1.71
N ARG A 202 -23.29 -15.64 1.50
CA ARG A 202 -22.73 -14.38 0.96
C ARG A 202 -21.88 -13.67 2.02
N VAL A 203 -21.05 -12.75 1.56
CA VAL A 203 -20.33 -11.79 2.42
C VAL A 203 -20.99 -10.41 2.29
N ASP A 204 -20.75 -9.53 3.26
CA ASP A 204 -21.30 -8.18 3.27
C ASP A 204 -20.47 -7.22 2.39
N ALA A 205 -19.17 -7.50 2.24
CA ALA A 205 -18.26 -6.68 1.47
C ALA A 205 -17.14 -7.50 0.83
N VAL A 206 -16.60 -7.00 -0.28
CA VAL A 206 -15.40 -7.56 -0.95
C VAL A 206 -14.39 -6.43 -1.20
N PHE A 207 -13.15 -6.65 -0.77
CA PHE A 207 -12.03 -5.77 -1.10
C PHE A 207 -11.04 -6.51 -2.00
N ASP A 208 -11.02 -6.16 -3.28
CA ASP A 208 -10.09 -6.71 -4.25
C ASP A 208 -8.80 -5.88 -4.29
N VAL A 209 -7.72 -6.46 -3.76
CA VAL A 209 -6.37 -5.86 -3.79
C VAL A 209 -5.43 -6.61 -4.73
N ALA A 210 -5.87 -7.72 -5.32
CA ALA A 210 -5.08 -8.56 -6.20
C ALA A 210 -5.35 -8.31 -7.70
N GLY A 211 -6.60 -8.02 -8.07
CA GLY A 211 -7.04 -7.79 -9.45
C GLY A 211 -6.94 -9.01 -10.35
N LYS A 212 -6.89 -10.22 -9.79
CA LYS A 212 -6.71 -11.47 -10.54
C LYS A 212 -7.95 -12.34 -10.59
N THR A 213 -8.85 -12.22 -9.62
CA THR A 213 -10.13 -12.92 -9.62
C THR A 213 -11.08 -12.23 -10.60
N PRO A 214 -11.81 -12.99 -11.45
CA PRO A 214 -12.83 -12.39 -12.32
C PRO A 214 -13.83 -11.56 -11.52
N VAL A 215 -14.15 -10.36 -11.99
CA VAL A 215 -15.03 -9.44 -11.26
C VAL A 215 -16.43 -9.99 -11.06
N GLU A 216 -16.92 -10.76 -12.02
CA GLU A 216 -18.23 -11.44 -11.96
C GLU A 216 -18.28 -12.43 -10.78
N GLU A 217 -17.16 -13.12 -10.50
CA GLU A 217 -17.05 -14.02 -9.35
C GLU A 217 -17.09 -13.20 -8.05
N LEU A 218 -16.36 -12.08 -7.96
CA LEU A 218 -16.37 -11.20 -6.79
C LEU A 218 -17.75 -10.59 -6.53
N VAL A 219 -18.38 -10.04 -7.55
CA VAL A 219 -19.74 -9.46 -7.46
C VAL A 219 -20.79 -10.50 -7.05
N SER A 220 -20.62 -11.78 -7.47
CA SER A 220 -21.53 -12.85 -7.09
C SER A 220 -21.52 -13.18 -5.59
N LEU A 221 -20.51 -12.72 -4.84
CA LEU A 221 -20.36 -12.97 -3.40
C LEU A 221 -21.18 -12.03 -2.54
N VAL A 222 -21.60 -10.90 -3.06
CA VAL A 222 -22.33 -9.84 -2.36
C VAL A 222 -23.78 -9.70 -2.85
N SER A 223 -24.57 -8.87 -2.20
CA SER A 223 -25.94 -8.59 -2.60
C SER A 223 -25.99 -7.55 -3.71
N GLU A 224 -25.13 -6.53 -3.63
CA GLU A 224 -25.07 -5.43 -4.58
C GLU A 224 -23.63 -5.24 -5.09
N PRO A 225 -23.40 -5.03 -6.41
CA PRO A 225 -22.05 -4.84 -6.96
C PRO A 225 -21.25 -3.71 -6.29
N SER A 226 -21.91 -2.68 -5.78
CA SER A 226 -21.30 -1.56 -5.07
C SER A 226 -20.64 -1.94 -3.74
N GLN A 227 -20.91 -3.16 -3.22
CA GLN A 227 -20.25 -3.75 -2.05
C GLN A 227 -18.90 -4.39 -2.40
N VAL A 228 -18.47 -4.29 -3.65
CA VAL A 228 -17.13 -4.64 -4.10
C VAL A 228 -16.32 -3.36 -4.34
N VAL A 229 -15.15 -3.25 -3.72
CA VAL A 229 -14.16 -2.21 -4.03
C VAL A 229 -12.91 -2.87 -4.59
N SER A 230 -12.42 -2.41 -5.74
CA SER A 230 -11.15 -2.84 -6.31
C SER A 230 -10.15 -1.67 -6.41
N ILE A 231 -8.90 -1.95 -6.06
CA ILE A 231 -7.74 -1.07 -6.27
C ILE A 231 -6.80 -1.59 -7.36
N ALA A 232 -7.07 -2.77 -7.89
CA ALA A 232 -6.15 -3.48 -8.78
C ALA A 232 -6.75 -3.77 -10.16
N ASN A 233 -8.07 -3.90 -10.26
CA ASN A 233 -8.80 -4.12 -11.51
C ASN A 233 -9.71 -2.92 -11.82
N PHE A 234 -9.23 -1.99 -12.62
CA PHE A 234 -9.98 -0.78 -12.98
C PHE A 234 -11.17 -1.05 -13.92
N ALA A 235 -11.19 -2.20 -14.60
CA ALA A 235 -12.33 -2.61 -15.42
C ALA A 235 -13.53 -3.10 -14.57
N ALA A 236 -13.34 -3.36 -13.27
CA ALA A 236 -14.39 -3.81 -12.37
C ALA A 236 -15.58 -2.83 -12.27
N GLY A 237 -15.35 -1.55 -12.56
CA GLY A 237 -16.42 -0.54 -12.67
C GLY A 237 -17.49 -0.86 -13.71
N GLN A 238 -17.14 -1.58 -14.77
CA GLN A 238 -18.10 -2.01 -15.81
C GLN A 238 -19.12 -3.05 -15.29
N ALA A 239 -18.75 -3.79 -14.23
CA ALA A 239 -19.62 -4.73 -13.54
C ALA A 239 -20.36 -4.10 -12.33
N GLY A 240 -20.28 -2.78 -12.16
CA GLY A 240 -20.95 -2.04 -11.08
C GLY A 240 -20.16 -2.02 -9.76
N ALA A 241 -18.97 -2.60 -9.71
CA ALA A 241 -18.07 -2.48 -8.56
C ALA A 241 -17.54 -1.05 -8.44
N ARG A 242 -17.15 -0.64 -7.23
CA ARG A 242 -16.42 0.61 -7.02
C ARG A 242 -14.94 0.40 -7.34
N VAL A 243 -14.33 1.37 -8.00
CA VAL A 243 -12.91 1.34 -8.32
C VAL A 243 -12.25 2.60 -7.77
N THR A 244 -11.12 2.46 -7.09
CA THR A 244 -10.42 3.61 -6.53
C THR A 244 -8.90 3.47 -6.68
N GLY A 245 -8.28 4.55 -7.18
CA GLY A 245 -6.81 4.71 -7.25
C GLY A 245 -6.29 5.81 -6.31
N GLY A 246 -7.16 6.37 -5.47
CA GLY A 246 -6.87 7.56 -4.66
C GLY A 246 -7.70 8.75 -5.12
N GLY A 247 -7.07 9.92 -5.31
CA GLY A 247 -7.77 11.13 -5.73
C GLY A 247 -8.78 11.62 -4.69
N ALA A 248 -10.00 11.95 -5.14
CA ALA A 248 -11.06 12.46 -4.26
C ALA A 248 -11.50 11.48 -3.15
N ASP A 249 -11.28 10.18 -3.35
CA ASP A 249 -11.58 9.17 -2.33
C ASP A 249 -10.54 9.14 -1.20
N SER A 250 -9.36 9.72 -1.40
CA SER A 250 -8.25 9.63 -0.45
C SER A 250 -8.40 10.66 0.67
N LYS A 251 -8.16 10.21 1.91
CA LYS A 251 -8.06 11.05 3.12
C LYS A 251 -6.73 10.72 3.82
N PRO A 252 -5.62 11.09 3.20
CA PRO A 252 -4.33 10.53 3.58
C PRO A 252 -3.86 10.94 4.98
N MET A 253 -4.15 12.16 5.46
CA MET A 253 -3.80 12.57 6.82
C MET A 253 -4.60 11.80 7.88
N GLU A 254 -5.91 11.59 7.66
CA GLU A 254 -6.76 10.79 8.56
C GLU A 254 -6.25 9.34 8.62
N ALA A 255 -5.93 8.76 7.46
CA ALA A 255 -5.40 7.42 7.36
C ALA A 255 -4.03 7.27 8.06
N MET A 256 -3.13 8.24 7.92
CA MET A 256 -1.84 8.20 8.60
C MET A 256 -2.00 8.27 10.12
N ALA A 257 -2.93 9.06 10.63
CA ALA A 257 -3.23 9.14 12.06
C ALA A 257 -3.79 7.82 12.61
N GLU A 258 -4.76 7.19 11.91
CA GLU A 258 -5.29 5.86 12.28
C GLU A 258 -4.18 4.81 12.30
N VAL A 259 -3.38 4.74 11.24
CA VAL A 259 -2.28 3.78 11.10
C VAL A 259 -1.24 3.95 12.21
N ALA A 260 -0.86 5.19 12.52
CA ALA A 260 0.07 5.48 13.61
C ALA A 260 -0.46 5.00 14.96
N GLY A 261 -1.74 5.20 15.23
CA GLY A 261 -2.41 4.70 16.44
C GLY A 261 -2.37 3.18 16.53
N LEU A 262 -2.74 2.49 15.44
CA LEU A 262 -2.73 1.02 15.39
C LEU A 262 -1.32 0.43 15.55
N LEU A 263 -0.31 1.06 14.97
CA LEU A 263 1.09 0.67 15.15
C LEU A 263 1.56 0.87 16.60
N ALA A 264 1.23 2.01 17.20
CA ALA A 264 1.59 2.33 18.60
C ALA A 264 0.97 1.33 19.59
N GLU A 265 -0.24 0.87 19.32
CA GLU A 265 -0.98 -0.10 20.13
C GLU A 265 -0.64 -1.56 19.81
N ASN A 266 0.31 -1.83 18.90
CA ASN A 266 0.62 -3.17 18.38
C ASN A 266 -0.59 -3.92 17.80
N LYS A 267 -1.60 -3.18 17.31
CA LYS A 267 -2.77 -3.72 16.62
C LYS A 267 -2.57 -3.87 15.12
N LEU A 268 -1.48 -3.34 14.60
CA LEU A 268 -1.06 -3.47 13.21
C LEU A 268 0.41 -3.92 13.16
N VAL A 269 0.64 -5.06 12.53
CA VAL A 269 1.97 -5.62 12.31
C VAL A 269 2.21 -5.74 10.81
N ILE A 270 3.31 -5.16 10.32
CA ILE A 270 3.68 -5.21 8.91
C ILE A 270 4.98 -6.00 8.77
N LYS A 271 4.93 -7.15 8.10
CA LYS A 271 6.14 -7.89 7.75
C LYS A 271 6.90 -7.14 6.66
N VAL A 272 8.20 -6.93 6.87
CA VAL A 272 9.06 -6.22 5.93
C VAL A 272 10.29 -7.07 5.57
N GLN A 273 10.75 -6.90 4.32
CA GLN A 273 12.05 -7.37 3.87
C GLN A 273 12.82 -6.15 3.40
N THR A 274 14.01 -5.93 3.95
CA THR A 274 14.82 -4.73 3.69
C THR A 274 15.92 -5.00 2.67
N PHE A 275 16.24 -3.98 1.88
CA PHE A 275 17.33 -3.96 0.91
C PHE A 275 18.05 -2.62 1.01
N PRO A 276 19.38 -2.58 0.89
CA PRO A 276 20.07 -1.31 0.69
C PRO A 276 19.63 -0.64 -0.62
N PHE A 277 19.72 0.68 -0.71
CA PHE A 277 19.35 1.42 -1.93
C PHE A 277 20.12 0.97 -3.17
N ASP A 278 21.37 0.56 -3.03
CA ASP A 278 22.19 0.03 -4.13
C ASP A 278 21.75 -1.35 -4.63
N ARG A 279 20.88 -2.05 -3.86
CA ARG A 279 20.24 -3.31 -4.24
C ARG A 279 18.76 -3.14 -4.62
N ALA A 280 18.33 -1.93 -4.95
CA ALA A 280 16.94 -1.66 -5.33
C ALA A 280 16.46 -2.55 -6.49
N VAL A 281 17.30 -2.81 -7.49
CA VAL A 281 16.98 -3.69 -8.63
C VAL A 281 16.49 -5.06 -8.16
N GLU A 282 17.10 -5.63 -7.13
CA GLU A 282 16.69 -6.92 -6.57
C GLU A 282 15.30 -6.84 -5.94
N ALA A 283 15.04 -5.81 -5.14
CA ALA A 283 13.74 -5.58 -4.53
C ALA A 283 12.63 -5.43 -5.60
N TYR A 284 12.93 -4.71 -6.67
CA TYR A 284 12.00 -4.55 -7.79
C TYR A 284 11.71 -5.84 -8.54
N ARG A 285 12.73 -6.68 -8.79
CA ARG A 285 12.56 -8.01 -9.40
C ARG A 285 11.64 -8.90 -8.55
N ILE A 286 11.85 -8.90 -7.22
CA ILE A 286 11.01 -9.65 -6.28
C ILE A 286 9.57 -9.11 -6.31
N SER A 287 9.40 -7.78 -6.35
CA SER A 287 8.07 -7.15 -6.44
C SER A 287 7.33 -7.54 -7.72
N GLN A 288 8.02 -7.52 -8.87
CA GLN A 288 7.44 -7.90 -10.18
C GLN A 288 7.10 -9.38 -10.27
N ALA A 289 7.91 -10.25 -9.66
CA ALA A 289 7.64 -11.69 -9.63
C ALA A 289 6.35 -12.02 -8.86
N GLY A 290 5.86 -11.09 -8.03
CA GLY A 290 4.72 -11.32 -7.15
C GLY A 290 5.10 -12.22 -5.97
N HIS A 291 4.11 -12.72 -5.24
CA HIS A 291 4.30 -13.61 -4.08
C HIS A 291 5.02 -12.97 -2.89
N VAL A 292 5.13 -11.65 -2.86
CA VAL A 292 5.67 -10.90 -1.71
C VAL A 292 4.71 -11.06 -0.53
N ARG A 293 5.25 -11.51 0.62
CA ARG A 293 4.54 -11.48 1.89
C ARG A 293 4.89 -10.18 2.61
N GLY A 294 3.90 -9.32 2.85
CA GLY A 294 4.15 -8.00 3.44
C GLY A 294 4.77 -7.02 2.44
N LYS A 295 5.86 -6.32 2.81
CA LYS A 295 6.42 -5.20 2.06
C LYS A 295 7.94 -5.30 1.86
N LEU A 296 8.39 -4.80 0.71
CA LEU A 296 9.81 -4.58 0.42
C LEU A 296 10.15 -3.13 0.74
N VAL A 297 11.27 -2.91 1.41
CA VAL A 297 11.69 -1.60 1.89
C VAL A 297 13.16 -1.37 1.57
N LEU A 298 13.46 -0.21 1.00
CA LEU A 298 14.82 0.27 0.75
C LEU A 298 15.29 1.08 1.95
N ILE A 299 16.51 0.83 2.39
CA ILE A 299 17.20 1.55 3.48
C ILE A 299 18.50 2.15 2.99
N PRO A 300 18.93 3.36 3.47
CA PRO A 300 20.20 3.98 3.13
C PRO A 300 21.42 3.12 3.41
#